data_26b4cf770531bda7a321b116e35a1a52
#
_entry.id   26b4cf770531bda7a321b116e35a1a52
#
_cell.length_a   1.000
_cell.length_b   1.000
_cell.length_c   1.000
_cell.angle_alpha   90.00
_cell.angle_beta   90.00
_cell.angle_gamma   90.00
#
_symmetry.space_group_name_H-M   'P 1'
#
loop_
_entity.id
_entity.type
_entity.pdbx_description
1 polymer ?
#
loop_
_entity_poly.entity_id
_entity_poly.type
_entity_poly.pdbx_seq_one_letter_code
_entity_poly.pdbx_strand_id
1 'polypeptide(L)'
;MAQTIYVVQPGDTVYNIAQKFDVPVEGIVILNDLEDPSQIQVGQQLRIPAYLQATVLYEEVPIYQQPVQESEEWGRVRAGTHLQVLGVVEEFYQVTYLNHIGWLLRDDAQLEAYDGTQPIASILGFYTLEESRELPSSYASYTENIDALSEAGLFFYRLNPESPLEISPELGLRDQDVVLLTEIGHQNNVRVMPVIHNLLYGDVTISYEVVNTMLSSEENRQSFITQIINLVDRFNFDGVNMDLEDVYESDEELLSVFYQELGEALRENGKFLSVSVPSRIRDEDYNPFSDPFNYSAIGVAVDEFVVMLYNEHGWPGSGPGPVVSAGWMRQVLTYAVERVDPAKIMAAVSVFGFDFNLVTDRPRYVSYEQAMALAQEYGATIRFDEESQTPTFRYTASNGQEHEVWFENAESLLAKIRIADEFGIKGVGIWRLGLEDPAVWDELRSQVIVRK
;
A
#
# COMPACT_ATOMS: atom_id res chain seq x y z
N MET A 1 4.34 -16.33 2.72
CA MET A 1 5.56 -17.13 2.36
C MET A 1 5.56 -18.45 3.13
N ALA A 2 6.17 -19.55 2.61
CA ALA A 2 6.22 -20.83 3.34
C ALA A 2 7.33 -20.81 4.39
N GLN A 3 7.06 -21.34 5.58
CA GLN A 3 8.04 -21.50 6.65
C GLN A 3 9.23 -22.35 6.16
N THR A 4 10.45 -21.86 6.39
CA THR A 4 11.68 -22.59 6.08
C THR A 4 12.22 -23.29 7.33
N ILE A 5 12.30 -24.63 7.28
CA ILE A 5 12.89 -25.46 8.35
C ILE A 5 14.19 -26.07 7.83
N TYR A 6 15.27 -25.88 8.55
CA TYR A 6 16.57 -26.50 8.27
C TYR A 6 16.88 -27.59 9.28
N VAL A 7 17.34 -28.76 8.80
CA VAL A 7 17.80 -29.87 9.65
C VAL A 7 19.32 -29.82 9.76
N VAL A 8 19.83 -29.58 10.98
CA VAL A 8 21.27 -29.47 11.27
C VAL A 8 22.04 -30.69 10.81
N GLN A 9 23.11 -30.47 10.05
CA GLN A 9 23.99 -31.50 9.51
C GLN A 9 25.30 -31.59 10.33
N PRO A 10 26.08 -32.72 10.22
CA PRO A 10 27.38 -32.82 10.86
C PRO A 10 28.33 -31.69 10.41
N GLY A 11 28.87 -30.94 11.36
CA GLY A 11 29.79 -29.83 11.12
C GLY A 11 29.11 -28.48 10.97
N ASP A 12 27.78 -28.40 11.06
CA ASP A 12 27.05 -27.13 11.07
C ASP A 12 27.28 -26.35 12.38
N THR A 13 27.27 -25.06 12.23
CA THR A 13 27.17 -24.07 13.31
C THR A 13 26.02 -23.11 12.98
N VAL A 14 25.41 -22.46 13.97
CA VAL A 14 24.40 -21.44 13.71
C VAL A 14 24.93 -20.36 12.77
N TYR A 15 26.23 -20.00 12.91
CA TYR A 15 26.89 -19.04 12.03
C TYR A 15 26.88 -19.47 10.55
N ASN A 16 27.29 -20.73 10.26
CA ASN A 16 27.34 -21.23 8.88
C ASN A 16 25.94 -21.39 8.30
N ILE A 17 24.94 -21.73 9.12
CA ILE A 17 23.53 -21.80 8.72
C ILE A 17 23.03 -20.41 8.41
N ALA A 18 23.29 -19.42 9.25
CA ALA A 18 22.94 -18.01 9.05
C ALA A 18 23.50 -17.48 7.71
N GLN A 19 24.80 -17.74 7.44
CA GLN A 19 25.43 -17.39 6.16
C GLN A 19 24.77 -18.07 4.96
N LYS A 20 24.39 -19.36 5.10
CA LYS A 20 23.76 -20.11 4.01
C LYS A 20 22.41 -19.54 3.58
N PHE A 21 21.67 -18.99 4.54
CA PHE A 21 20.35 -18.44 4.30
C PHE A 21 20.34 -16.92 4.20
N ASP A 22 21.49 -16.28 4.29
CA ASP A 22 21.67 -14.83 4.25
C ASP A 22 20.81 -14.10 5.30
N VAL A 23 20.85 -14.59 6.53
CA VAL A 23 20.13 -14.02 7.68
C VAL A 23 21.08 -13.79 8.86
N PRO A 24 20.84 -12.80 9.72
CA PRO A 24 21.59 -12.62 10.96
C PRO A 24 21.50 -13.84 11.89
N VAL A 25 22.61 -14.15 12.58
CA VAL A 25 22.67 -15.23 13.56
C VAL A 25 21.64 -15.04 14.67
N GLU A 26 21.47 -13.81 15.13
CA GLU A 26 20.52 -13.40 16.16
C GLU A 26 19.08 -13.78 15.79
N GLY A 27 18.72 -13.66 14.53
CA GLY A 27 17.40 -14.04 14.04
C GLY A 27 17.12 -15.54 14.21
N ILE A 28 18.09 -16.41 13.91
CA ILE A 28 17.96 -17.85 14.15
C ILE A 28 17.90 -18.16 15.64
N VAL A 29 18.73 -17.48 16.44
CA VAL A 29 18.78 -17.66 17.90
C VAL A 29 17.43 -17.32 18.54
N ILE A 30 16.88 -16.14 18.23
CA ILE A 30 15.60 -15.66 18.78
C ILE A 30 14.46 -16.56 18.34
N LEU A 31 14.36 -16.87 17.04
CA LEU A 31 13.24 -17.62 16.47
C LEU A 31 13.15 -19.07 17.02
N ASN A 32 14.29 -19.62 17.48
CA ASN A 32 14.36 -21.00 17.97
C ASN A 32 14.65 -21.09 19.49
N ASP A 33 14.60 -19.98 20.22
CA ASP A 33 14.84 -19.91 21.66
C ASP A 33 16.16 -20.61 22.08
N LEU A 34 17.24 -20.38 21.32
CA LEU A 34 18.52 -21.02 21.57
C LEU A 34 19.25 -20.33 22.74
N GLU A 35 19.32 -20.97 23.90
CA GLU A 35 20.07 -20.47 25.06
C GLU A 35 21.57 -20.37 24.79
N ASP A 36 22.13 -21.35 24.07
CA ASP A 36 23.53 -21.38 23.66
C ASP A 36 23.63 -21.76 22.17
N PRO A 37 23.87 -20.82 21.27
CA PRO A 37 23.97 -21.08 19.83
C PRO A 37 25.16 -21.95 19.44
N SER A 38 26.10 -22.24 20.37
CA SER A 38 27.21 -23.15 20.13
C SER A 38 26.81 -24.64 20.33
N GLN A 39 25.64 -24.92 20.88
CA GLN A 39 25.22 -26.28 21.28
C GLN A 39 24.09 -26.85 20.43
N ILE A 40 24.03 -26.52 19.14
CA ILE A 40 23.07 -27.18 18.22
C ILE A 40 23.47 -28.64 17.98
N GLN A 41 22.47 -29.51 17.77
CA GLN A 41 22.69 -30.95 17.59
C GLN A 41 22.36 -31.39 16.16
N VAL A 42 23.14 -32.37 15.64
CA VAL A 42 22.83 -32.98 14.35
C VAL A 42 21.44 -33.61 14.37
N GLY A 43 20.61 -33.27 13.39
CA GLY A 43 19.21 -33.68 13.31
C GLY A 43 18.24 -32.72 13.99
N GLN A 44 18.72 -31.72 14.73
CA GLN A 44 17.87 -30.63 15.26
C GLN A 44 17.24 -29.87 14.11
N GLN A 45 15.95 -29.54 14.24
CA GLN A 45 15.24 -28.67 13.29
C GLN A 45 15.32 -27.24 13.76
N LEU A 46 15.78 -26.35 12.89
CA LEU A 46 15.83 -24.90 13.12
C LEU A 46 14.91 -24.20 12.13
N ARG A 47 14.04 -23.33 12.65
CA ARG A 47 13.26 -22.38 11.84
C ARG A 47 14.20 -21.29 11.37
N ILE A 48 14.13 -20.94 10.09
CA ILE A 48 14.91 -19.85 9.50
C ILE A 48 14.02 -18.62 9.39
N PRO A 49 14.43 -17.45 9.89
CA PRO A 49 13.61 -16.26 9.83
C PRO A 49 13.36 -15.83 8.37
N ALA A 50 12.10 -15.55 8.07
CA ALA A 50 11.67 -14.94 6.81
C ALA A 50 11.70 -13.40 6.88
N TYR A 51 11.61 -12.85 8.10
CA TYR A 51 11.63 -11.42 8.36
C TYR A 51 12.18 -11.12 9.77
N LEU A 52 12.96 -10.07 9.86
CA LEU A 52 13.48 -9.54 11.12
C LEU A 52 13.05 -8.10 11.29
N GLN A 53 12.62 -7.76 12.48
CA GLN A 53 12.12 -6.44 12.82
C GLN A 53 12.75 -5.96 14.13
N ALA A 54 13.15 -4.71 14.16
CA ALA A 54 13.52 -4.00 15.37
C ALA A 54 12.38 -3.08 15.79
N THR A 55 11.89 -3.24 17.02
CA THR A 55 10.90 -2.33 17.62
C THR A 55 11.64 -1.34 18.52
N VAL A 56 11.53 -0.06 18.21
CA VAL A 56 12.21 1.04 18.92
C VAL A 56 11.63 1.21 20.33
N LEU A 57 12.51 1.34 21.32
CA LEU A 57 12.14 1.36 22.75
C LEU A 57 11.94 2.78 23.32
N TYR A 58 12.56 3.79 22.73
CA TYR A 58 12.61 5.14 23.27
C TYR A 58 12.13 6.17 22.26
N GLU A 59 11.78 7.37 22.74
CA GLU A 59 11.44 8.52 21.88
C GLU A 59 12.73 9.13 21.28
N GLU A 60 12.58 9.72 20.08
CA GLU A 60 13.64 10.47 19.39
C GLU A 60 14.95 9.67 19.15
N VAL A 61 14.83 8.37 18.85
CA VAL A 61 15.98 7.50 18.55
C VAL A 61 16.53 7.82 17.16
N PRO A 62 17.83 8.12 17.03
CA PRO A 62 18.46 8.45 15.76
C PRO A 62 18.66 7.21 14.88
N ILE A 63 18.47 7.39 13.57
CA ILE A 63 18.87 6.44 12.53
C ILE A 63 20.10 7.02 11.84
N TYR A 64 21.25 6.42 12.08
CA TYR A 64 22.55 6.89 11.60
C TYR A 64 22.80 6.48 10.14
N GLN A 65 23.59 7.28 9.42
CA GLN A 65 24.01 6.95 8.06
C GLN A 65 25.12 5.90 8.01
N GLN A 66 25.89 5.76 9.09
CA GLN A 66 26.96 4.77 9.24
C GLN A 66 26.91 4.14 10.64
N PRO A 67 27.51 2.93 10.86
CA PRO A 67 27.45 2.23 12.15
C PRO A 67 28.41 2.85 13.19
N VAL A 68 28.30 4.14 13.41
CA VAL A 68 29.02 4.91 14.43
C VAL A 68 28.14 6.04 14.96
N GLN A 69 28.14 6.28 16.27
CA GLN A 69 27.24 7.27 16.89
C GLN A 69 27.55 8.73 16.52
N GLU A 70 28.76 9.03 16.05
CA GLU A 70 29.16 10.35 15.58
C GLU A 70 28.80 10.61 14.10
N SER A 71 28.17 9.63 13.43
CA SER A 71 27.70 9.77 12.06
C SER A 71 26.56 10.78 11.94
N GLU A 72 26.38 11.33 10.75
CA GLU A 72 25.15 12.04 10.40
C GLU A 72 23.94 11.11 10.52
N GLU A 73 22.79 11.70 10.81
CA GLU A 73 21.51 10.99 10.95
C GLU A 73 20.70 11.11 9.65
N TRP A 74 19.98 10.05 9.28
CA TRP A 74 18.90 10.13 8.27
C TRP A 74 17.68 10.82 8.86
N GLY A 75 17.40 10.59 10.15
CA GLY A 75 16.26 11.12 10.89
C GLY A 75 16.15 10.51 12.26
N ARG A 76 15.02 10.74 12.93
CA ARG A 76 14.71 10.20 14.24
C ARG A 76 13.35 9.55 14.26
N VAL A 77 13.20 8.47 15.01
CA VAL A 77 11.97 7.68 15.13
C VAL A 77 11.49 7.63 16.58
N ARG A 78 10.21 7.33 16.75
CA ARG A 78 9.53 7.29 18.05
C ARG A 78 9.56 5.87 18.64
N ALA A 79 9.31 5.80 19.95
CA ALA A 79 9.03 4.53 20.60
C ALA A 79 7.88 3.77 19.93
N GLY A 80 8.03 2.45 19.77
CA GLY A 80 7.08 1.61 19.06
C GLY A 80 7.25 1.58 17.53
N THR A 81 8.14 2.41 16.95
CA THR A 81 8.42 2.35 15.51
C THR A 81 9.08 1.01 15.15
N HIS A 82 8.60 0.40 14.09
CA HIS A 82 9.16 -0.82 13.53
C HIS A 82 10.11 -0.52 12.37
N LEU A 83 11.22 -1.26 12.31
CA LEU A 83 12.24 -1.14 11.25
C LEU A 83 12.64 -2.55 10.81
N GLN A 84 12.66 -2.82 9.52
CA GLN A 84 13.19 -4.09 9.01
C GLN A 84 14.69 -4.17 9.31
N VAL A 85 15.15 -5.29 9.85
CA VAL A 85 16.57 -5.55 10.10
C VAL A 85 17.12 -6.40 8.96
N LEU A 86 18.16 -5.86 8.31
CA LEU A 86 18.87 -6.50 7.19
C LEU A 86 20.15 -7.20 7.64
N GLY A 87 20.76 -6.72 8.74
CA GLY A 87 22.03 -7.23 9.22
C GLY A 87 22.38 -6.72 10.60
N VAL A 88 23.50 -7.22 11.12
CA VAL A 88 24.06 -6.82 12.42
C VAL A 88 25.55 -6.54 12.25
N VAL A 89 26.02 -5.38 12.69
CA VAL A 89 27.43 -5.01 12.69
C VAL A 89 27.76 -4.41 14.07
N GLU A 90 28.58 -5.11 14.85
CA GLU A 90 28.98 -4.71 16.21
C GLU A 90 27.76 -4.37 17.10
N GLU A 91 27.61 -3.11 17.50
CA GLU A 91 26.52 -2.63 18.36
C GLU A 91 25.32 -2.08 17.57
N PHE A 92 25.29 -2.27 16.24
CA PHE A 92 24.24 -1.72 15.38
C PHE A 92 23.47 -2.79 14.63
N TYR A 93 22.17 -2.56 14.49
CA TYR A 93 21.34 -3.17 13.46
C TYR A 93 21.42 -2.34 12.18
N GLN A 94 21.64 -3.00 11.04
CA GLN A 94 21.42 -2.42 9.73
C GLN A 94 19.93 -2.50 9.44
N VAL A 95 19.30 -1.37 9.19
CA VAL A 95 17.84 -1.27 9.05
C VAL A 95 17.45 -0.54 7.78
N THR A 96 16.21 -0.80 7.31
CA THR A 96 15.55 0.07 6.34
C THR A 96 14.92 1.24 7.07
N TYR A 97 15.13 2.44 6.57
CA TYR A 97 14.47 3.65 7.02
C TYR A 97 14.05 4.48 5.80
N LEU A 98 12.74 4.55 5.55
CA LEU A 98 12.17 5.18 4.35
C LEU A 98 12.83 4.61 3.07
N ASN A 99 13.53 5.44 2.29
CA ASN A 99 14.28 5.02 1.09
C ASN A 99 15.76 4.71 1.36
N HIS A 100 16.19 4.67 2.63
CA HIS A 100 17.60 4.57 3.01
C HIS A 100 17.92 3.28 3.75
N ILE A 101 19.16 2.85 3.63
CA ILE A 101 19.77 1.93 4.57
C ILE A 101 20.38 2.77 5.69
N GLY A 102 19.98 2.49 6.92
CA GLY A 102 20.44 3.19 8.12
C GLY A 102 20.94 2.23 9.19
N TRP A 103 21.37 2.79 10.30
CA TRP A 103 21.94 2.05 11.42
C TRP A 103 21.29 2.48 12.72
N LEU A 104 20.81 1.50 13.48
CA LEU A 104 20.12 1.66 14.77
C LEU A 104 20.93 0.98 15.85
N LEU A 105 21.18 1.66 16.97
CA LEU A 105 21.82 1.03 18.13
C LEU A 105 20.95 -0.13 18.64
N ARG A 106 21.60 -1.26 18.94
CA ARG A 106 20.89 -2.48 19.42
C ARG A 106 20.23 -2.25 20.77
N ASP A 107 20.84 -1.44 21.65
CA ASP A 107 20.30 -1.11 22.96
C ASP A 107 19.04 -0.22 22.90
N ASP A 108 18.79 0.42 21.77
CA ASP A 108 17.63 1.29 21.56
C ASP A 108 16.42 0.54 20.99
N ALA A 109 16.54 -0.78 20.72
CA ALA A 109 15.48 -1.55 20.11
C ALA A 109 15.42 -3.00 20.60
N GLN A 110 14.23 -3.58 20.50
CA GLN A 110 14.00 -5.00 20.69
C GLN A 110 13.94 -5.68 19.32
N LEU A 111 14.76 -6.73 19.11
CA LEU A 111 14.75 -7.53 17.89
C LEU A 111 13.69 -8.63 17.98
N GLU A 112 12.92 -8.79 16.92
CA GLU A 112 11.91 -9.82 16.72
C GLU A 112 12.17 -10.58 15.42
N ALA A 113 11.87 -11.88 15.41
CA ALA A 113 12.08 -12.75 14.26
C ALA A 113 10.80 -13.50 13.90
N TYR A 114 10.45 -13.51 12.63
CA TYR A 114 9.22 -14.12 12.10
C TYR A 114 9.56 -15.18 11.06
N ASP A 115 8.90 -16.33 11.14
CA ASP A 115 9.20 -17.51 10.30
C ASP A 115 8.38 -17.59 9.00
N GLY A 116 7.53 -16.59 8.73
CA GLY A 116 6.68 -16.53 7.54
C GLY A 116 5.40 -17.35 7.62
N THR A 117 4.99 -17.80 8.81
CA THR A 117 3.68 -18.44 9.02
C THR A 117 2.53 -17.42 9.03
N GLN A 118 2.82 -16.18 9.39
CA GLN A 118 1.92 -15.04 9.24
C GLN A 118 2.22 -14.33 7.91
N PRO A 119 1.22 -13.75 7.25
CA PRO A 119 1.45 -12.87 6.11
C PRO A 119 2.41 -11.73 6.46
N ILE A 120 3.37 -11.45 5.56
CA ILE A 120 4.27 -10.31 5.66
C ILE A 120 3.93 -9.38 4.51
N ALA A 121 3.31 -8.24 4.78
CA ALA A 121 2.76 -7.37 3.76
C ALA A 121 3.07 -5.89 4.03
N SER A 122 3.33 -5.13 2.97
CA SER A 122 3.27 -3.67 3.02
C SER A 122 1.82 -3.21 3.01
N ILE A 123 1.52 -2.16 3.77
CA ILE A 123 0.20 -1.54 3.85
C ILE A 123 0.32 -0.08 3.40
N LEU A 124 -0.25 0.23 2.25
CA LEU A 124 -0.35 1.59 1.72
C LEU A 124 -1.71 2.17 2.10
N GLY A 125 -1.74 3.24 2.89
CA GLY A 125 -2.95 3.97 3.21
C GLY A 125 -3.13 5.20 2.32
N PHE A 126 -4.24 5.28 1.58
CA PHE A 126 -4.59 6.49 0.85
C PHE A 126 -5.30 7.48 1.78
N TYR A 127 -4.76 8.68 1.88
CA TYR A 127 -5.26 9.77 2.70
C TYR A 127 -5.99 10.81 1.85
N THR A 128 -7.22 11.19 2.23
CA THR A 128 -7.96 12.28 1.60
C THR A 128 -8.34 13.37 2.61
N LEU A 129 -8.57 14.58 2.11
CA LEU A 129 -9.21 15.65 2.88
C LEU A 129 -10.68 15.32 3.16
N GLU A 130 -11.33 16.10 4.04
CA GLU A 130 -12.77 16.01 4.24
C GLU A 130 -13.49 16.50 2.98
N GLU A 131 -14.31 15.64 2.39
CA GLU A 131 -15.13 15.93 1.22
C GLU A 131 -16.56 16.28 1.60
N SER A 132 -17.08 15.65 2.64
CA SER A 132 -18.40 15.90 3.24
C SER A 132 -18.46 15.32 4.65
N ARG A 133 -19.57 15.54 5.35
CA ARG A 133 -19.80 14.92 6.67
C ARG A 133 -19.82 13.37 6.59
N GLU A 134 -20.23 12.84 5.46
CA GLU A 134 -20.33 11.39 5.21
C GLU A 134 -19.01 10.79 4.69
N LEU A 135 -18.12 11.65 4.22
CA LEU A 135 -16.78 11.34 3.75
C LEU A 135 -15.75 12.14 4.54
N PRO A 136 -15.46 11.74 5.80
CA PRO A 136 -14.57 12.47 6.69
C PRO A 136 -13.12 12.47 6.16
N SER A 137 -12.32 13.39 6.71
CA SER A 137 -10.87 13.36 6.51
C SER A 137 -10.26 12.07 7.06
N SER A 138 -9.20 11.60 6.44
CA SER A 138 -8.43 10.42 6.88
C SER A 138 -7.55 10.67 8.11
N TYR A 139 -7.57 11.88 8.70
CA TYR A 139 -6.61 12.30 9.73
C TYR A 139 -6.59 11.40 10.96
N ALA A 140 -7.76 11.08 11.53
CA ALA A 140 -7.85 10.25 12.72
C ALA A 140 -7.32 8.83 12.44
N SER A 141 -7.77 8.20 11.35
CA SER A 141 -7.32 6.86 10.95
C SER A 141 -5.82 6.83 10.71
N TYR A 142 -5.27 7.81 10.00
CA TYR A 142 -3.83 7.92 9.73
C TYR A 142 -3.00 8.06 11.00
N THR A 143 -3.38 8.99 11.90
CA THR A 143 -2.58 9.30 13.08
C THR A 143 -2.67 8.26 14.19
N GLU A 144 -3.84 7.63 14.34
CA GLU A 144 -4.08 6.62 15.38
C GLU A 144 -3.54 5.24 15.00
N ASN A 145 -3.36 4.97 13.68
CA ASN A 145 -2.95 3.66 13.17
C ASN A 145 -1.69 3.70 12.31
N ILE A 146 -0.88 4.74 12.47
CA ILE A 146 0.34 4.95 11.68
C ILE A 146 1.37 3.80 11.82
N ASP A 147 1.38 3.12 12.96
CA ASP A 147 2.20 1.93 13.22
C ASP A 147 1.88 0.76 12.27
N ALA A 148 0.61 0.65 11.86
CA ALA A 148 0.12 -0.38 10.94
C ALA A 148 0.25 -0.01 9.45
N LEU A 149 0.86 1.11 9.11
CA LEU A 149 1.11 1.55 7.73
C LEU A 149 2.59 1.41 7.37
N SER A 150 2.88 0.99 6.15
CA SER A 150 4.21 1.04 5.52
C SER A 150 4.39 2.33 4.73
N GLU A 151 3.32 2.77 4.10
CA GLU A 151 3.31 3.86 3.13
C GLU A 151 2.00 4.65 3.23
N ALA A 152 2.06 5.94 2.88
CA ALA A 152 0.90 6.82 2.79
C ALA A 152 0.89 7.57 1.46
N GLY A 153 -0.20 7.46 0.72
CA GLY A 153 -0.49 8.23 -0.48
C GLY A 153 -1.42 9.39 -0.15
N LEU A 154 -0.92 10.62 -0.16
CA LEU A 154 -1.71 11.81 0.13
C LEU A 154 -2.41 12.29 -1.14
N PHE A 155 -3.72 12.05 -1.27
CA PHE A 155 -4.54 12.41 -2.43
C PHE A 155 -4.82 13.93 -2.46
N PHE A 156 -3.77 14.70 -2.77
CA PHE A 156 -3.73 16.15 -2.53
C PHE A 156 -3.49 16.98 -3.77
N TYR A 157 -3.10 16.37 -4.89
CA TYR A 157 -2.66 17.12 -6.06
C TYR A 157 -3.25 16.56 -7.34
N ARG A 158 -3.49 17.46 -8.31
CA ARG A 158 -3.97 17.08 -9.64
C ARG A 158 -3.31 17.89 -10.73
N LEU A 159 -3.40 17.41 -11.97
CA LEU A 159 -3.05 18.19 -13.14
C LEU A 159 -3.94 19.43 -13.21
N ASN A 160 -3.35 20.60 -13.51
CA ASN A 160 -4.12 21.82 -13.62
C ASN A 160 -4.89 21.85 -14.96
N PRO A 161 -6.24 21.91 -14.97
CA PRO A 161 -7.00 21.91 -16.21
C PRO A 161 -6.80 23.17 -17.08
N GLU A 162 -6.38 24.30 -16.47
CA GLU A 162 -6.09 25.53 -17.18
C GLU A 162 -4.63 25.61 -17.67
N SER A 163 -3.73 24.84 -17.07
CA SER A 163 -2.30 24.77 -17.38
C SER A 163 -1.80 23.33 -17.19
N PRO A 164 -2.02 22.41 -18.16
CA PRO A 164 -1.79 20.96 -18.01
C PRO A 164 -0.37 20.53 -17.64
N LEU A 165 0.62 21.44 -17.70
CA LEU A 165 1.99 21.17 -17.27
C LEU A 165 2.27 21.62 -15.83
N GLU A 166 1.24 22.14 -15.11
CA GLU A 166 1.35 22.55 -13.73
C GLU A 166 0.55 21.61 -12.81
N ILE A 167 1.01 21.48 -11.56
CA ILE A 167 0.35 20.71 -10.51
C ILE A 167 -0.45 21.67 -9.64
N SER A 168 -1.73 21.37 -9.45
CA SER A 168 -2.63 22.11 -8.57
C SER A 168 -2.90 21.34 -7.29
N PRO A 169 -2.88 21.99 -6.11
CA PRO A 169 -3.35 21.36 -4.88
C PRO A 169 -4.88 21.21 -4.90
N GLU A 170 -5.40 20.23 -4.17
CA GLU A 170 -6.82 20.10 -3.90
C GLU A 170 -7.35 21.27 -3.07
N LEU A 171 -8.65 21.57 -3.26
CA LEU A 171 -9.29 22.71 -2.59
C LEU A 171 -9.25 22.54 -1.07
N GLY A 172 -8.75 23.57 -0.39
CA GLY A 172 -8.64 23.59 1.07
C GLY A 172 -7.33 23.01 1.63
N LEU A 173 -6.47 22.46 0.80
CA LEU A 173 -5.14 21.99 1.22
C LEU A 173 -4.28 23.16 1.71
N ARG A 174 -3.60 22.97 2.84
CA ARG A 174 -2.65 23.94 3.41
C ARG A 174 -1.27 23.32 3.51
N ASP A 175 -0.24 24.05 3.13
CA ASP A 175 1.15 23.57 3.20
C ASP A 175 1.54 23.04 4.58
N GLN A 176 1.04 23.65 5.65
CA GLN A 176 1.31 23.21 7.01
C GLN A 176 0.75 21.83 7.34
N ASP A 177 -0.38 21.45 6.71
CA ASP A 177 -0.97 20.11 6.89
C ASP A 177 -0.11 19.06 6.16
N VAL A 178 0.40 19.40 4.98
CA VAL A 178 1.32 18.53 4.23
C VAL A 178 2.59 18.27 5.04
N VAL A 179 3.22 19.33 5.56
CA VAL A 179 4.44 19.21 6.38
C VAL A 179 4.16 18.35 7.61
N LEU A 180 3.06 18.61 8.34
CA LEU A 180 2.70 17.85 9.54
C LEU A 180 2.53 16.35 9.24
N LEU A 181 1.78 16.00 8.18
CA LEU A 181 1.52 14.60 7.84
C LEU A 181 2.79 13.88 7.38
N THR A 182 3.66 14.56 6.64
CA THR A 182 4.96 14.03 6.24
C THR A 182 5.86 13.76 7.45
N GLU A 183 5.94 14.70 8.39
CA GLU A 183 6.71 14.54 9.63
C GLU A 183 6.19 13.38 10.50
N ILE A 184 4.87 13.25 10.64
CA ILE A 184 4.24 12.12 11.36
C ILE A 184 4.64 10.80 10.69
N GLY A 185 4.58 10.71 9.36
CA GLY A 185 4.99 9.52 8.63
C GLY A 185 6.46 9.16 8.89
N HIS A 186 7.37 10.09 8.70
CA HIS A 186 8.81 9.87 8.86
C HIS A 186 9.20 9.43 10.27
N GLN A 187 8.59 10.03 11.30
CA GLN A 187 8.83 9.65 12.71
C GLN A 187 8.38 8.22 13.03
N ASN A 188 7.52 7.63 12.20
CA ASN A 188 7.00 6.26 12.35
C ASN A 188 7.51 5.31 11.25
N ASN A 189 8.57 5.68 10.52
CA ASN A 189 9.11 4.92 9.39
C ASN A 189 8.02 4.54 8.37
N VAL A 190 7.17 5.51 8.02
CA VAL A 190 6.15 5.41 6.97
C VAL A 190 6.56 6.31 5.81
N ARG A 191 6.74 5.72 4.62
CA ARG A 191 7.00 6.48 3.39
C ARG A 191 5.81 7.32 3.03
N VAL A 192 5.99 8.61 2.78
CA VAL A 192 4.92 9.55 2.43
C VAL A 192 5.11 10.06 1.02
N MET A 193 4.08 9.91 0.20
CA MET A 193 4.06 10.31 -1.20
C MET A 193 2.83 11.19 -1.49
N PRO A 194 2.95 12.28 -2.25
CA PRO A 194 1.78 12.93 -2.83
C PRO A 194 1.20 12.01 -3.90
N VAL A 195 -0.11 11.91 -3.97
CA VAL A 195 -0.83 11.38 -5.12
C VAL A 195 -1.11 12.52 -6.09
N ILE A 196 -0.72 12.34 -7.35
CA ILE A 196 -1.02 13.28 -8.44
C ILE A 196 -1.96 12.59 -9.42
N HIS A 197 -3.16 13.13 -9.57
CA HIS A 197 -4.23 12.53 -10.36
C HIS A 197 -4.77 13.49 -11.43
N ASN A 198 -5.64 12.97 -12.31
CA ASN A 198 -6.32 13.73 -13.36
C ASN A 198 -7.86 13.68 -13.26
N LEU A 199 -8.39 13.65 -12.03
CA LEU A 199 -9.83 13.48 -11.75
C LEU A 199 -10.45 14.75 -11.14
N LEU A 200 -11.78 14.71 -10.93
CA LEU A 200 -12.53 15.73 -10.17
C LEU A 200 -12.67 17.09 -10.86
N TYR A 201 -12.69 17.14 -12.19
CA TYR A 201 -12.93 18.39 -12.94
C TYR A 201 -14.41 18.66 -13.26
N GLY A 202 -15.28 17.70 -12.98
CA GLY A 202 -16.72 17.78 -13.28
C GLY A 202 -17.11 17.41 -14.72
N ASP A 203 -16.14 17.38 -15.64
CA ASP A 203 -16.28 16.87 -17.01
C ASP A 203 -15.10 15.93 -17.29
N VAL A 204 -15.40 14.65 -17.56
CA VAL A 204 -14.41 13.61 -17.83
C VAL A 204 -13.56 13.92 -19.08
N THR A 205 -14.08 14.68 -20.03
CA THR A 205 -13.31 15.09 -21.23
C THR A 205 -12.07 15.89 -20.84
N ILE A 206 -12.17 16.73 -19.80
CA ILE A 206 -11.05 17.52 -19.29
C ILE A 206 -9.96 16.59 -18.75
N SER A 207 -10.32 15.52 -18.06
CA SER A 207 -9.38 14.53 -17.53
C SER A 207 -8.51 13.93 -18.64
N TYR A 208 -9.10 13.50 -19.74
CA TYR A 208 -8.37 12.97 -20.91
C TYR A 208 -7.48 14.04 -21.59
N GLU A 209 -8.00 15.26 -21.79
CA GLU A 209 -7.31 16.33 -22.50
C GLU A 209 -6.06 16.83 -21.77
N VAL A 210 -6.10 16.94 -20.43
CA VAL A 210 -4.94 17.40 -19.66
C VAL A 210 -3.80 16.39 -19.71
N VAL A 211 -4.10 15.08 -19.63
CA VAL A 211 -3.10 14.02 -19.75
C VAL A 211 -2.53 13.98 -21.18
N ASN A 212 -3.39 13.97 -22.21
CA ASN A 212 -2.94 13.98 -23.61
C ASN A 212 -2.02 15.17 -23.89
N THR A 213 -2.36 16.37 -23.39
CA THR A 213 -1.52 17.57 -23.54
C THR A 213 -0.15 17.38 -22.88
N MET A 214 -0.12 16.87 -21.65
CA MET A 214 1.12 16.62 -20.89
C MET A 214 2.00 15.58 -21.60
N LEU A 215 1.41 14.51 -22.13
CA LEU A 215 2.14 13.43 -22.81
C LEU A 215 2.64 13.81 -24.21
N SER A 216 2.04 14.78 -24.88
CA SER A 216 2.13 15.05 -26.34
C SER A 216 3.53 15.34 -26.88
N SER A 217 4.48 15.77 -26.06
CA SER A 217 5.87 16.03 -26.46
C SER A 217 6.85 15.77 -25.33
N GLU A 218 8.10 15.49 -25.68
CA GLU A 218 9.19 15.36 -24.70
C GLU A 218 9.33 16.62 -23.84
N GLU A 219 9.25 17.82 -24.45
CA GLU A 219 9.32 19.10 -23.73
C GLU A 219 8.23 19.21 -22.67
N ASN A 220 6.98 18.83 -22.97
CA ASN A 220 5.88 18.84 -22.02
C ASN A 220 6.11 17.85 -20.89
N ARG A 221 6.50 16.61 -21.21
CA ARG A 221 6.78 15.59 -20.19
C ARG A 221 7.91 16.01 -19.26
N GLN A 222 9.02 16.53 -19.79
CA GLN A 222 10.16 17.01 -18.99
C GLN A 222 9.81 18.23 -18.13
N SER A 223 8.96 19.13 -18.65
CA SER A 223 8.42 20.25 -17.86
C SER A 223 7.60 19.76 -16.68
N PHE A 224 6.72 18.78 -16.89
CA PHE A 224 5.89 18.21 -15.83
C PHE A 224 6.71 17.40 -14.82
N ILE A 225 7.68 16.61 -15.25
CA ILE A 225 8.63 15.90 -14.38
C ILE A 225 9.37 16.88 -13.45
N THR A 226 9.79 18.02 -13.99
CA THR A 226 10.42 19.08 -13.19
C THR A 226 9.47 19.61 -12.09
N GLN A 227 8.19 19.77 -12.39
CA GLN A 227 7.19 20.16 -11.37
C GLN A 227 7.03 19.10 -10.28
N ILE A 228 7.01 17.81 -10.64
CA ILE A 228 6.94 16.71 -9.68
C ILE A 228 8.15 16.73 -8.74
N ILE A 229 9.37 16.81 -9.27
CA ILE A 229 10.60 16.87 -8.46
C ILE A 229 10.57 18.06 -7.51
N ASN A 230 10.20 19.25 -8.00
CA ASN A 230 10.09 20.45 -7.17
C ASN A 230 9.05 20.27 -6.04
N LEU A 231 7.94 19.61 -6.30
CA LEU A 231 6.91 19.32 -5.29
C LEU A 231 7.44 18.34 -4.23
N VAL A 232 8.09 17.26 -4.68
CA VAL A 232 8.66 16.23 -3.81
C VAL A 232 9.72 16.84 -2.88
N ASP A 233 10.61 17.65 -3.42
CA ASP A 233 11.68 18.30 -2.64
C ASP A 233 11.13 19.35 -1.68
N ARG A 234 10.13 20.14 -2.11
CA ARG A 234 9.53 21.21 -1.30
C ARG A 234 8.98 20.70 0.03
N PHE A 235 8.35 19.54 0.04
CA PHE A 235 7.69 18.97 1.21
C PHE A 235 8.43 17.78 1.80
N ASN A 236 9.65 17.51 1.31
CA ASN A 236 10.46 16.37 1.74
C ASN A 236 9.74 15.03 1.60
N PHE A 237 8.95 14.85 0.55
CA PHE A 237 8.31 13.59 0.23
C PHE A 237 9.35 12.52 -0.16
N ASP A 238 9.02 11.25 0.06
CA ASP A 238 9.89 10.13 -0.28
C ASP A 238 9.83 9.73 -1.75
N GLY A 239 8.85 10.21 -2.47
CA GLY A 239 8.58 9.93 -3.87
C GLY A 239 7.25 10.51 -4.30
N VAL A 240 6.62 9.90 -5.29
CA VAL A 240 5.30 10.27 -5.81
C VAL A 240 4.49 9.03 -6.16
N ASN A 241 3.19 9.06 -5.93
CA ASN A 241 2.24 8.14 -6.55
C ASN A 241 1.54 8.87 -7.70
N MET A 242 1.63 8.32 -8.91
CA MET A 242 0.91 8.81 -10.08
C MET A 242 -0.37 8.01 -10.26
N ASP A 243 -1.50 8.70 -10.31
CA ASP A 243 -2.84 8.14 -10.43
C ASP A 243 -3.58 8.74 -11.62
N LEU A 244 -3.07 8.44 -12.83
CA LEU A 244 -3.64 8.90 -14.08
C LEU A 244 -4.62 7.83 -14.59
N GLU A 245 -5.93 8.09 -14.47
CA GLU A 245 -6.96 7.12 -14.82
C GLU A 245 -7.56 7.32 -16.21
N ASP A 246 -7.97 8.56 -16.52
CA ASP A 246 -8.58 8.90 -17.80
C ASP A 246 -7.49 9.21 -18.84
N VAL A 247 -7.03 8.18 -19.55
CA VAL A 247 -5.99 8.23 -20.59
C VAL A 247 -6.56 7.73 -21.90
N TYR A 248 -6.30 8.45 -23.02
CA TYR A 248 -6.70 7.95 -24.32
C TYR A 248 -5.91 6.67 -24.69
N GLU A 249 -6.59 5.70 -25.29
CA GLU A 249 -5.94 4.48 -25.78
C GLU A 249 -4.78 4.77 -26.74
N SER A 250 -4.91 5.82 -27.56
CA SER A 250 -3.84 6.30 -28.44
C SER A 250 -2.58 6.76 -27.74
N ASP A 251 -2.63 7.01 -26.45
CA ASP A 251 -1.51 7.54 -25.64
C ASP A 251 -0.74 6.45 -24.87
N GLU A 252 -1.08 5.15 -25.02
CA GLU A 252 -0.43 4.02 -24.34
C GLU A 252 1.10 4.08 -24.39
N GLU A 253 1.67 4.29 -25.59
CA GLU A 253 3.12 4.36 -25.78
C GLU A 253 3.72 5.60 -25.08
N LEU A 254 3.07 6.75 -25.21
CA LEU A 254 3.51 8.00 -24.59
C LEU A 254 3.42 7.95 -23.06
N LEU A 255 2.40 7.30 -22.52
CA LEU A 255 2.27 7.06 -21.07
C LEU A 255 3.41 6.18 -20.56
N SER A 256 3.73 5.11 -21.26
CA SER A 256 4.84 4.22 -20.92
C SER A 256 6.20 4.95 -20.94
N VAL A 257 6.43 5.80 -21.96
CA VAL A 257 7.63 6.65 -22.05
C VAL A 257 7.68 7.65 -20.90
N PHE A 258 6.57 8.29 -20.58
CA PHE A 258 6.51 9.24 -19.45
C PHE A 258 6.90 8.58 -18.12
N TYR A 259 6.37 7.39 -17.80
CA TYR A 259 6.74 6.69 -16.57
C TYR A 259 8.20 6.24 -16.56
N GLN A 260 8.76 5.88 -17.71
CA GLN A 260 10.20 5.59 -17.80
C GLN A 260 11.03 6.84 -17.49
N GLU A 261 10.75 7.97 -18.15
CA GLU A 261 11.45 9.25 -17.95
C GLU A 261 11.31 9.73 -16.48
N LEU A 262 10.11 9.65 -15.92
CA LEU A 262 9.85 10.03 -14.51
C LEU A 262 10.60 9.13 -13.53
N GLY A 263 10.57 7.80 -13.73
CA GLY A 263 11.26 6.84 -12.88
C GLY A 263 12.78 7.03 -12.89
N GLU A 264 13.36 7.33 -14.05
CA GLU A 264 14.79 7.66 -14.17
C GLU A 264 15.12 8.94 -13.38
N ALA A 265 14.36 10.01 -13.57
CA ALA A 265 14.57 11.29 -12.90
C ALA A 265 14.41 11.21 -11.39
N LEU A 266 13.41 10.46 -10.89
CA LEU A 266 13.22 10.25 -9.45
C LEU A 266 14.36 9.43 -8.83
N ARG A 267 14.79 8.33 -9.46
CA ARG A 267 15.91 7.51 -8.97
C ARG A 267 17.23 8.30 -8.90
N GLU A 268 17.50 9.18 -9.86
CA GLU A 268 18.67 10.08 -9.81
C GLU A 268 18.65 11.00 -8.59
N ASN A 269 17.47 11.30 -8.06
CA ASN A 269 17.26 12.11 -6.85
C ASN A 269 17.02 11.27 -5.58
N GLY A 270 17.19 9.95 -5.63
CA GLY A 270 16.94 9.05 -4.49
C GLY A 270 15.47 8.97 -4.07
N LYS A 271 14.55 9.25 -4.99
CA LYS A 271 13.11 9.27 -4.76
C LYS A 271 12.40 8.07 -5.41
N PHE A 272 11.26 7.71 -4.87
CA PHE A 272 10.47 6.52 -5.19
C PHE A 272 9.34 6.85 -6.18
N LEU A 273 9.12 5.98 -7.18
CA LEU A 273 7.98 6.07 -8.09
C LEU A 273 6.98 4.96 -7.83
N SER A 274 5.79 5.32 -7.37
CA SER A 274 4.61 4.48 -7.30
C SER A 274 3.62 4.90 -8.41
N VAL A 275 2.95 3.93 -9.04
CA VAL A 275 1.95 4.21 -10.08
C VAL A 275 0.70 3.38 -9.82
N SER A 276 -0.46 4.05 -9.71
CA SER A 276 -1.77 3.41 -9.66
C SER A 276 -2.27 3.13 -11.08
N VAL A 277 -2.77 1.91 -11.32
CA VAL A 277 -3.28 1.50 -12.64
C VAL A 277 -4.62 0.79 -12.51
N PRO A 278 -5.52 0.93 -13.50
CA PRO A 278 -6.75 0.15 -13.56
C PRO A 278 -6.49 -1.35 -13.67
N SER A 279 -7.40 -2.17 -13.12
CA SER A 279 -7.32 -3.63 -13.17
C SER A 279 -7.50 -4.17 -14.61
N ARG A 280 -6.70 -5.20 -14.95
CA ARG A 280 -6.79 -5.98 -16.20
C ARG A 280 -6.71 -7.48 -15.92
N ILE A 281 -7.33 -8.27 -16.82
CA ILE A 281 -7.31 -9.74 -16.76
C ILE A 281 -6.85 -10.41 -18.06
N ARG A 282 -6.63 -9.62 -19.13
CA ARG A 282 -6.19 -10.10 -20.46
C ARG A 282 -5.60 -8.96 -21.31
N ASP A 283 -4.89 -9.31 -22.38
CA ASP A 283 -4.20 -8.36 -23.26
C ASP A 283 -5.06 -7.82 -24.39
N GLU A 284 -6.08 -8.61 -24.85
CA GLU A 284 -6.98 -8.14 -25.91
C GLU A 284 -7.78 -6.92 -25.44
N ASP A 285 -8.31 -6.15 -26.39
CA ASP A 285 -9.21 -5.03 -26.13
C ASP A 285 -10.26 -5.46 -25.10
N TYR A 286 -10.07 -4.98 -23.90
CA TYR A 286 -10.81 -5.45 -22.74
C TYR A 286 -11.76 -4.37 -22.22
N ASN A 287 -11.18 -3.20 -21.97
CA ASN A 287 -11.88 -2.07 -21.40
C ASN A 287 -11.10 -0.79 -21.75
N PRO A 288 -11.70 0.15 -22.51
CA PRO A 288 -11.05 1.40 -22.90
C PRO A 288 -10.43 2.18 -21.72
N PHE A 289 -10.94 1.98 -20.51
CA PHE A 289 -10.41 2.58 -19.29
C PHE A 289 -9.07 1.98 -18.86
N SER A 290 -8.84 0.69 -19.09
CA SER A 290 -7.62 -0.02 -18.68
C SER A 290 -6.63 -0.29 -19.82
N ASP A 291 -7.11 -0.23 -21.08
CA ASP A 291 -6.31 -0.61 -22.24
C ASP A 291 -5.07 0.27 -22.47
N PRO A 292 -5.06 1.58 -22.12
CA PRO A 292 -3.86 2.41 -22.21
C PRO A 292 -2.68 2.01 -21.29
N PHE A 293 -2.93 1.12 -20.32
CA PHE A 293 -1.92 0.79 -19.31
C PHE A 293 -1.17 -0.50 -19.66
N ASN A 294 0.00 -0.35 -20.25
CA ASN A 294 0.90 -1.47 -20.56
C ASN A 294 1.64 -1.92 -19.29
N TYR A 295 1.12 -2.97 -18.63
CA TYR A 295 1.65 -3.46 -17.36
C TYR A 295 3.15 -3.79 -17.43
N SER A 296 3.61 -4.44 -18.51
CA SER A 296 5.01 -4.81 -18.64
C SER A 296 5.93 -3.61 -18.78
N ALA A 297 5.54 -2.61 -19.57
CA ALA A 297 6.34 -1.41 -19.78
C ALA A 297 6.37 -0.54 -18.51
N ILE A 298 5.21 -0.32 -17.88
CA ILE A 298 5.10 0.46 -16.64
C ILE A 298 5.82 -0.26 -15.49
N GLY A 299 5.62 -1.57 -15.33
CA GLY A 299 6.22 -2.36 -14.25
C GLY A 299 7.76 -2.35 -14.22
N VAL A 300 8.41 -2.20 -15.39
CA VAL A 300 9.87 -2.00 -15.46
C VAL A 300 10.27 -0.61 -14.95
N ALA A 301 9.49 0.40 -15.28
CA ALA A 301 9.78 1.80 -15.00
C ALA A 301 9.64 2.20 -13.53
N VAL A 302 8.71 1.56 -12.79
CA VAL A 302 8.31 1.95 -11.45
C VAL A 302 9.00 1.13 -10.35
N ASP A 303 9.02 1.68 -9.13
CA ASP A 303 9.44 0.98 -7.92
C ASP A 303 8.25 0.26 -7.26
N GLU A 304 7.04 0.79 -7.48
CA GLU A 304 5.79 0.21 -6.99
C GLU A 304 4.68 0.33 -8.03
N PHE A 305 3.93 -0.78 -8.18
CA PHE A 305 2.87 -0.94 -9.15
C PHE A 305 1.56 -1.25 -8.40
N VAL A 306 0.70 -0.25 -8.25
CA VAL A 306 -0.54 -0.32 -7.48
C VAL A 306 -1.69 -0.67 -8.41
N VAL A 307 -2.25 -1.87 -8.30
CA VAL A 307 -3.39 -2.30 -9.10
C VAL A 307 -4.68 -1.98 -8.38
N MET A 308 -5.50 -1.10 -8.94
CA MET A 308 -6.80 -0.72 -8.40
C MET A 308 -7.82 -1.83 -8.67
N LEU A 309 -8.15 -2.63 -7.65
CA LEU A 309 -9.04 -3.79 -7.78
C LEU A 309 -10.52 -3.44 -7.64
N TYR A 310 -10.84 -2.28 -7.08
CA TYR A 310 -12.20 -1.88 -6.77
C TYR A 310 -13.03 -1.53 -8.01
N ASN A 311 -14.35 -1.45 -7.77
CA ASN A 311 -15.41 -1.28 -8.74
C ASN A 311 -15.60 -2.47 -9.70
N GLU A 312 -15.41 -3.71 -9.20
CA GLU A 312 -15.97 -4.90 -9.86
C GLU A 312 -17.49 -4.73 -9.99
N HIS A 313 -18.15 -4.30 -8.90
CA HIS A 313 -19.52 -3.79 -8.87
C HIS A 313 -19.54 -2.38 -8.26
N GLY A 314 -20.64 -1.62 -8.46
CA GLY A 314 -20.82 -0.29 -7.88
C GLY A 314 -21.12 0.81 -8.91
N TRP A 315 -21.26 0.46 -10.18
CA TRP A 315 -21.65 1.37 -11.25
C TRP A 315 -23.01 0.97 -11.84
N PRO A 316 -23.76 1.89 -12.46
CA PRO A 316 -25.08 1.61 -13.02
C PRO A 316 -25.03 0.47 -14.07
N GLY A 317 -25.81 -0.59 -13.84
CA GLY A 317 -25.82 -1.77 -14.70
C GLY A 317 -24.85 -2.89 -14.31
N SER A 318 -24.01 -2.70 -13.27
CA SER A 318 -23.14 -3.76 -12.75
C SER A 318 -23.92 -4.89 -12.06
N GLY A 319 -25.14 -4.58 -11.59
CA GLY A 319 -25.86 -5.41 -10.66
C GLY A 319 -25.25 -5.40 -9.25
N PRO A 320 -25.95 -5.97 -8.24
CA PRO A 320 -25.45 -6.07 -6.90
C PRO A 320 -24.30 -7.07 -6.79
N GLY A 321 -23.28 -6.71 -6.01
CA GLY A 321 -22.09 -7.53 -5.76
C GLY A 321 -21.04 -6.79 -4.98
N PRO A 322 -19.96 -7.48 -4.59
CA PRO A 322 -18.85 -6.90 -3.86
C PRO A 322 -18.06 -5.88 -4.69
N VAL A 323 -17.45 -4.92 -4.04
CA VAL A 323 -16.54 -3.95 -4.71
C VAL A 323 -15.28 -4.65 -5.21
N VAL A 324 -14.80 -5.62 -4.42
CA VAL A 324 -13.67 -6.51 -4.74
C VAL A 324 -13.98 -7.91 -4.23
N SER A 325 -14.32 -8.84 -5.11
CA SER A 325 -14.43 -10.25 -4.72
C SER A 325 -13.08 -10.95 -4.68
N ALA A 326 -12.97 -12.01 -3.88
CA ALA A 326 -11.78 -12.88 -3.86
C ALA A 326 -11.51 -13.49 -5.24
N GLY A 327 -12.57 -13.85 -5.99
CA GLY A 327 -12.48 -14.38 -7.35
C GLY A 327 -11.89 -13.38 -8.34
N TRP A 328 -12.40 -12.17 -8.33
CA TRP A 328 -11.90 -11.05 -9.14
C TRP A 328 -10.44 -10.71 -8.82
N MET A 329 -10.13 -10.51 -7.54
CA MET A 329 -8.76 -10.23 -7.10
C MET A 329 -7.77 -11.28 -7.63
N ARG A 330 -8.09 -12.58 -7.55
CA ARG A 330 -7.23 -13.66 -8.05
C ARG A 330 -7.05 -13.60 -9.57
N GLN A 331 -8.08 -13.27 -10.34
CA GLN A 331 -7.98 -13.13 -11.80
C GLN A 331 -7.05 -11.97 -12.17
N VAL A 332 -7.23 -10.80 -11.55
CA VAL A 332 -6.39 -9.63 -11.82
C VAL A 332 -4.94 -9.87 -11.39
N LEU A 333 -4.71 -10.44 -10.20
CA LEU A 333 -3.35 -10.74 -9.73
C LEU A 333 -2.66 -11.80 -10.59
N THR A 334 -3.37 -12.80 -11.10
CA THR A 334 -2.81 -13.77 -12.05
C THR A 334 -2.27 -13.07 -13.29
N TYR A 335 -3.02 -12.13 -13.85
CA TYR A 335 -2.57 -11.33 -14.99
C TYR A 335 -1.38 -10.43 -14.64
N ALA A 336 -1.42 -9.77 -13.48
CA ALA A 336 -0.40 -8.82 -13.05
C ALA A 336 0.97 -9.47 -12.79
N VAL A 337 1.02 -10.59 -12.05
CA VAL A 337 2.30 -11.27 -11.68
C VAL A 337 3.01 -11.92 -12.87
N GLU A 338 2.31 -12.15 -13.99
CA GLU A 338 2.93 -12.61 -15.24
C GLU A 338 3.70 -11.50 -15.97
N ARG A 339 3.45 -10.22 -15.63
CA ARG A 339 3.93 -9.03 -16.36
C ARG A 339 4.79 -8.10 -15.55
N VAL A 340 4.59 -8.10 -14.23
CA VAL A 340 5.28 -7.22 -13.28
C VAL A 340 5.89 -8.07 -12.18
N ASP A 341 7.07 -7.70 -11.72
CA ASP A 341 7.72 -8.34 -10.57
C ASP A 341 6.77 -8.31 -9.35
N PRO A 342 6.37 -9.46 -8.79
CA PRO A 342 5.49 -9.52 -7.63
C PRO A 342 5.95 -8.65 -6.45
N ALA A 343 7.27 -8.50 -6.27
CA ALA A 343 7.83 -7.66 -5.20
C ALA A 343 7.50 -6.16 -5.33
N LYS A 344 7.03 -5.72 -6.50
CA LYS A 344 6.58 -4.35 -6.75
C LYS A 344 5.07 -4.17 -6.66
N ILE A 345 4.29 -5.25 -6.74
CA ILE A 345 2.82 -5.17 -6.87
C ILE A 345 2.16 -4.91 -5.51
N MET A 346 1.33 -3.86 -5.48
CA MET A 346 0.36 -3.59 -4.41
C MET A 346 -1.06 -3.81 -4.94
N ALA A 347 -1.87 -4.56 -4.22
CA ALA A 347 -3.28 -4.74 -4.53
C ALA A 347 -4.12 -3.68 -3.81
N ALA A 348 -4.54 -2.62 -4.51
CA ALA A 348 -5.39 -1.60 -3.91
C ALA A 348 -6.84 -2.13 -3.79
N VAL A 349 -7.33 -2.23 -2.56
CA VAL A 349 -8.66 -2.72 -2.20
C VAL A 349 -9.50 -1.62 -1.58
N SER A 350 -10.82 -1.72 -1.74
CA SER A 350 -11.76 -0.82 -1.07
C SER A 350 -11.93 -1.17 0.40
N VAL A 351 -12.29 -0.17 1.21
CA VAL A 351 -12.85 -0.34 2.56
C VAL A 351 -14.24 0.27 2.66
N PHE A 352 -14.84 0.56 1.53
CA PHE A 352 -16.22 1.01 1.36
C PHE A 352 -17.05 -0.05 0.64
N GLY A 353 -18.34 0.17 0.55
CA GLY A 353 -19.27 -0.71 -0.15
C GLY A 353 -20.36 0.05 -0.90
N PHE A 354 -21.36 -0.68 -1.37
CA PHE A 354 -22.53 -0.11 -2.04
C PHE A 354 -23.82 -0.70 -1.52
N ASP A 355 -24.83 0.16 -1.39
CA ASP A 355 -26.22 -0.16 -1.18
C ASP A 355 -26.95 -0.10 -2.53
N PHE A 356 -27.26 -1.28 -3.07
CA PHE A 356 -27.92 -1.46 -4.37
C PHE A 356 -29.44 -1.46 -4.20
N ASN A 357 -30.11 -0.48 -4.79
CA ASN A 357 -31.55 -0.50 -4.91
C ASN A 357 -31.93 -1.46 -6.06
N LEU A 358 -32.51 -2.62 -5.74
CA LEU A 358 -32.81 -3.67 -6.72
C LEU A 358 -33.93 -3.32 -7.71
N VAL A 359 -34.63 -2.20 -7.50
CA VAL A 359 -35.71 -1.73 -8.40
C VAL A 359 -35.18 -0.73 -9.42
N THR A 360 -34.26 0.17 -9.01
CA THR A 360 -33.76 1.26 -9.85
C THR A 360 -32.40 0.99 -10.46
N ASP A 361 -31.73 -0.09 -10.03
CA ASP A 361 -30.37 -0.44 -10.40
C ASP A 361 -29.37 0.73 -10.23
N ARG A 362 -29.52 1.45 -9.11
CA ARG A 362 -28.65 2.56 -8.73
C ARG A 362 -27.94 2.24 -7.44
N PRO A 363 -26.62 2.02 -7.48
CA PRO A 363 -25.81 1.86 -6.29
C PRO A 363 -25.65 3.21 -5.58
N ARG A 364 -25.62 3.15 -4.25
CA ARG A 364 -25.25 4.26 -3.37
C ARG A 364 -24.03 3.86 -2.56
N TYR A 365 -23.00 4.66 -2.59
CA TYR A 365 -21.80 4.49 -1.79
C TYR A 365 -22.13 4.43 -0.29
N VAL A 366 -21.51 3.50 0.45
CA VAL A 366 -21.64 3.36 1.90
C VAL A 366 -20.27 3.07 2.53
N SER A 367 -19.97 3.77 3.64
CA SER A 367 -18.87 3.38 4.53
C SER A 367 -19.26 2.17 5.36
N TYR A 368 -18.30 1.58 6.09
CA TYR A 368 -18.59 0.53 7.09
C TYR A 368 -19.64 0.99 8.11
N GLU A 369 -19.46 2.19 8.68
CA GLU A 369 -20.38 2.76 9.67
C GLU A 369 -21.81 2.89 9.11
N GLN A 370 -21.94 3.37 7.86
CA GLN A 370 -23.24 3.52 7.20
C GLN A 370 -23.88 2.16 6.91
N ALA A 371 -23.11 1.16 6.48
CA ALA A 371 -23.63 -0.20 6.27
C ALA A 371 -24.14 -0.81 7.57
N MET A 372 -23.41 -0.66 8.68
CA MET A 372 -23.83 -1.11 10.01
C MET A 372 -25.08 -0.39 10.50
N ALA A 373 -25.17 0.92 10.29
CA ALA A 373 -26.35 1.71 10.63
C ALA A 373 -27.61 1.25 9.87
N LEU A 374 -27.47 0.99 8.55
CA LEU A 374 -28.58 0.43 7.74
C LEU A 374 -29.01 -0.95 8.23
N ALA A 375 -28.05 -1.85 8.50
CA ALA A 375 -28.38 -3.18 9.03
C ALA A 375 -29.14 -3.10 10.35
N GLN A 376 -28.75 -2.19 11.24
CA GLN A 376 -29.43 -1.97 12.52
C GLN A 376 -30.82 -1.33 12.33
N GLU A 377 -30.97 -0.31 11.49
CA GLU A 377 -32.22 0.41 11.24
C GLU A 377 -33.32 -0.53 10.72
N TYR A 378 -32.97 -1.40 9.78
CA TYR A 378 -33.91 -2.33 9.15
C TYR A 378 -33.92 -3.72 9.76
N GLY A 379 -33.14 -3.98 10.83
CA GLY A 379 -33.07 -5.30 11.48
C GLY A 379 -32.55 -6.39 10.54
N ALA A 380 -31.68 -6.03 9.61
CA ALA A 380 -31.12 -6.94 8.62
C ALA A 380 -30.04 -7.85 9.25
N THR A 381 -29.98 -9.10 8.79
CA THR A 381 -28.94 -10.04 9.20
C THR A 381 -27.77 -9.99 8.24
N ILE A 382 -26.60 -9.53 8.70
CA ILE A 382 -25.36 -9.56 7.97
C ILE A 382 -24.88 -11.00 7.82
N ARG A 383 -24.44 -11.38 6.62
CA ARG A 383 -23.85 -12.68 6.30
C ARG A 383 -22.51 -12.44 5.63
N PHE A 384 -21.56 -13.33 5.89
CA PHE A 384 -20.31 -13.37 5.14
C PHE A 384 -20.51 -14.31 3.94
N ASP A 385 -20.24 -13.82 2.75
CA ASP A 385 -20.29 -14.64 1.53
C ASP A 385 -18.94 -15.32 1.33
N GLU A 386 -18.91 -16.63 1.48
CA GLU A 386 -17.68 -17.44 1.46
C GLU A 386 -17.02 -17.49 0.09
N GLU A 387 -17.76 -17.30 -0.99
CA GLU A 387 -17.22 -17.31 -2.36
C GLU A 387 -16.49 -16.00 -2.68
N SER A 388 -17.15 -14.89 -2.42
CA SER A 388 -16.56 -13.56 -2.63
C SER A 388 -15.65 -13.11 -1.48
N GLN A 389 -15.73 -13.75 -0.30
CA GLN A 389 -15.05 -13.35 0.93
C GLN A 389 -15.41 -11.92 1.35
N THR A 390 -16.70 -11.58 1.30
CA THR A 390 -17.20 -10.21 1.53
C THR A 390 -18.51 -10.25 2.30
N PRO A 391 -18.74 -9.36 3.30
CA PRO A 391 -20.01 -9.29 4.02
C PRO A 391 -21.11 -8.64 3.18
N THR A 392 -22.34 -9.15 3.33
CA THR A 392 -23.54 -8.67 2.63
C THR A 392 -24.79 -8.82 3.48
N PHE A 393 -25.82 -8.02 3.17
CA PHE A 393 -27.17 -8.19 3.70
C PHE A 393 -28.21 -7.61 2.76
N ARG A 394 -29.47 -8.02 2.98
CA ARG A 394 -30.65 -7.48 2.28
C ARG A 394 -31.61 -6.83 3.24
N TYR A 395 -32.31 -5.80 2.79
CA TYR A 395 -33.38 -5.16 3.55
C TYR A 395 -34.46 -4.60 2.63
N THR A 396 -35.65 -4.35 3.21
CA THR A 396 -36.74 -3.67 2.53
C THR A 396 -36.82 -2.25 3.11
N ALA A 397 -36.60 -1.25 2.27
CA ALA A 397 -36.66 0.15 2.68
C ALA A 397 -38.08 0.59 3.04
N SER A 398 -38.25 1.71 3.73
CA SER A 398 -39.55 2.24 4.18
C SER A 398 -40.55 2.52 3.03
N ASN A 399 -40.05 2.73 1.82
CA ASN A 399 -40.85 2.90 0.60
C ASN A 399 -41.26 1.56 -0.07
N GLY A 400 -40.89 0.42 0.54
CA GLY A 400 -41.17 -0.92 0.05
C GLY A 400 -40.22 -1.45 -1.01
N GLN A 401 -39.15 -0.74 -1.33
CA GLN A 401 -38.12 -1.20 -2.27
C GLN A 401 -37.13 -2.14 -1.61
N GLU A 402 -36.74 -3.19 -2.33
CA GLU A 402 -35.72 -4.13 -1.93
C GLU A 402 -34.33 -3.57 -2.20
N HIS A 403 -33.43 -3.77 -1.23
CA HIS A 403 -32.04 -3.36 -1.29
C HIS A 403 -31.10 -4.52 -0.95
N GLU A 404 -29.92 -4.50 -1.54
CA GLU A 404 -28.82 -5.41 -1.22
C GLU A 404 -27.56 -4.60 -0.98
N VAL A 405 -26.92 -4.82 0.18
CA VAL A 405 -25.70 -4.10 0.57
C VAL A 405 -24.52 -5.06 0.55
N TRP A 406 -23.45 -4.65 -0.11
CA TRP A 406 -22.14 -5.29 -0.09
C TRP A 406 -21.13 -4.28 0.46
N PHE A 407 -20.32 -4.68 1.43
CA PHE A 407 -19.39 -3.76 2.09
C PHE A 407 -18.13 -4.50 2.54
N GLU A 408 -17.16 -3.79 3.09
CA GLU A 408 -15.92 -4.38 3.60
C GLU A 408 -15.88 -4.30 5.14
N ASN A 409 -15.24 -5.30 5.76
CA ASN A 409 -14.98 -5.36 7.19
C ASN A 409 -13.57 -5.93 7.45
N ALA A 410 -13.18 -6.07 8.71
CA ALA A 410 -11.88 -6.61 9.09
C ALA A 410 -11.62 -8.02 8.53
N GLU A 411 -12.63 -8.91 8.54
CA GLU A 411 -12.51 -10.27 8.02
C GLU A 411 -12.27 -10.30 6.52
N SER A 412 -13.00 -9.49 5.73
CA SER A 412 -12.84 -9.41 4.28
C SER A 412 -11.50 -8.79 3.87
N LEU A 413 -11.01 -7.78 4.60
CA LEU A 413 -9.68 -7.21 4.34
C LEU A 413 -8.56 -8.22 4.61
N LEU A 414 -8.63 -8.95 5.74
CA LEU A 414 -7.66 -10.00 6.03
C LEU A 414 -7.67 -11.12 4.99
N ALA A 415 -8.84 -11.50 4.47
CA ALA A 415 -8.94 -12.46 3.38
C ALA A 415 -8.17 -11.97 2.14
N LYS A 416 -8.29 -10.69 1.80
CA LYS A 416 -7.57 -10.07 0.67
C LYS A 416 -6.05 -10.00 0.91
N ILE A 417 -5.61 -9.72 2.13
CA ILE A 417 -4.19 -9.75 2.50
C ILE A 417 -3.62 -11.17 2.37
N ARG A 418 -4.37 -12.20 2.76
CA ARG A 418 -3.96 -13.60 2.57
C ARG A 418 -3.85 -13.96 1.08
N ILE A 419 -4.77 -13.47 0.24
CA ILE A 419 -4.66 -13.65 -1.22
C ILE A 419 -3.40 -12.94 -1.75
N ALA A 420 -3.09 -11.74 -1.28
CA ALA A 420 -1.86 -11.04 -1.65
C ALA A 420 -0.61 -11.85 -1.27
N ASP A 421 -0.57 -12.45 -0.08
CA ASP A 421 0.52 -13.33 0.36
C ASP A 421 0.61 -14.63 -0.48
N GLU A 422 -0.52 -15.23 -0.87
CA GLU A 422 -0.55 -16.40 -1.77
C GLU A 422 0.11 -16.10 -3.13
N PHE A 423 -0.06 -14.90 -3.66
CA PHE A 423 0.57 -14.45 -4.91
C PHE A 423 2.01 -13.95 -4.72
N GLY A 424 2.49 -13.83 -3.48
CA GLY A 424 3.83 -13.34 -3.16
C GLY A 424 4.05 -11.87 -3.53
N ILE A 425 2.99 -11.07 -3.62
CA ILE A 425 3.08 -9.65 -3.95
C ILE A 425 3.52 -8.81 -2.74
N LYS A 426 3.91 -7.56 -2.98
CA LYS A 426 4.44 -6.65 -1.96
C LYS A 426 3.45 -6.40 -0.82
N GLY A 427 2.15 -6.23 -1.12
CA GLY A 427 1.14 -5.96 -0.11
C GLY A 427 -0.19 -5.45 -0.66
N VAL A 428 -0.89 -4.68 0.17
CA VAL A 428 -2.20 -4.11 -0.18
C VAL A 428 -2.25 -2.59 0.04
N GLY A 429 -2.98 -1.90 -0.85
CA GLY A 429 -3.36 -0.51 -0.68
C GLY A 429 -4.80 -0.41 -0.15
N ILE A 430 -5.07 0.50 0.76
CA ILE A 430 -6.39 0.73 1.37
C ILE A 430 -6.97 2.03 0.80
N TRP A 431 -7.99 1.94 -0.04
CA TRP A 431 -8.76 3.08 -0.52
C TRP A 431 -10.09 3.16 0.23
N ARG A 432 -10.33 4.10 1.12
CA ARG A 432 -9.39 5.06 1.70
C ARG A 432 -9.51 5.08 3.22
N LEU A 433 -8.47 5.55 3.88
CA LEU A 433 -8.45 5.71 5.35
C LEU A 433 -9.62 6.57 5.85
N GLY A 434 -10.21 6.17 6.97
CA GLY A 434 -11.33 6.85 7.62
C GLY A 434 -12.72 6.29 7.22
N LEU A 435 -12.79 5.27 6.37
CA LEU A 435 -14.05 4.61 5.97
C LEU A 435 -14.10 3.14 6.38
N GLU A 436 -12.99 2.61 6.87
CA GLU A 436 -12.80 1.22 7.24
C GLU A 436 -13.56 0.83 8.52
N ASP A 437 -13.77 -0.46 8.70
CA ASP A 437 -14.12 -1.08 9.97
C ASP A 437 -12.99 -0.82 10.98
N PRO A 438 -13.23 -0.16 12.13
CA PRO A 438 -12.18 0.11 13.11
C PRO A 438 -11.45 -1.14 13.62
N ALA A 439 -12.10 -2.32 13.59
CA ALA A 439 -11.48 -3.58 13.98
C ALA A 439 -10.35 -4.03 13.03
N VAL A 440 -10.26 -3.47 11.82
CA VAL A 440 -9.19 -3.75 10.85
C VAL A 440 -7.82 -3.58 11.48
N TRP A 441 -7.62 -2.54 12.28
CA TRP A 441 -6.32 -2.19 12.82
C TRP A 441 -5.82 -3.17 13.87
N ASP A 442 -6.71 -3.64 14.75
CA ASP A 442 -6.37 -4.66 15.75
C ASP A 442 -6.10 -6.01 15.09
N GLU A 443 -6.86 -6.35 14.06
CA GLU A 443 -6.66 -7.57 13.28
C GLU A 443 -5.33 -7.52 12.48
N LEU A 444 -4.99 -6.38 11.88
CA LEU A 444 -3.70 -6.19 11.21
C LEU A 444 -2.54 -6.41 12.20
N ARG A 445 -2.56 -5.74 13.36
CA ARG A 445 -1.51 -5.87 14.38
C ARG A 445 -1.34 -7.31 14.90
N SER A 446 -2.44 -8.08 14.96
CA SER A 446 -2.41 -9.45 15.52
C SER A 446 -2.10 -10.53 14.49
N GLN A 447 -2.44 -10.34 13.21
CA GLN A 447 -2.39 -11.41 12.21
C GLN A 447 -1.44 -11.14 11.04
N VAL A 448 -0.91 -9.93 10.90
CA VAL A 448 -0.05 -9.54 9.77
C VAL A 448 1.24 -8.91 10.32
N ILE A 449 2.37 -9.30 9.75
CA ILE A 449 3.63 -8.58 9.96
C ILE A 449 3.68 -7.46 8.94
N VAL A 450 3.49 -6.23 9.40
CA VAL A 450 3.55 -5.06 8.54
C VAL A 450 5.01 -4.79 8.16
N ARG A 451 5.30 -4.91 6.86
CA ARG A 451 6.64 -4.64 6.33
C ARG A 451 6.95 -3.14 6.41
N LYS A 452 8.09 -2.80 6.96
CA LYS A 452 8.55 -1.41 7.14
C LYS A 452 9.80 -1.14 6.30
#